data_27baa93fea0f3a50ae2bc70743028b9a
#
_entry.id   27baa93fea0f3a50ae2bc70743028b9a
#
_cell.length_a   1.000
_cell.length_b   1.000
_cell.length_c   1.000
_cell.angle_alpha   90.00
_cell.angle_beta   90.00
_cell.angle_gamma   90.00
#
_symmetry.space_group_name_H-M   'P 1'
#
loop_
_entity.id
_entity.type
_entity.pdbx_description
1 polymer ?
#
loop_
_entity_poly.entity_id
_entity_poly.type
_entity_poly.pdbx_seq_one_letter_code
_entity_poly.pdbx_strand_id
1 'polypeptide(L)'
;MRLRSFALIAGTAFAALLGVTAPVASAAEPSSDVQPMIIGGQNATSGPWAARLFANGRQTCTSTIIAPQYILTAKHCVASSGTFTFRIGSLDQQSGGTMATGSTVTRHPSADLAIVKLTTSVNATYSPLGTTANVSVGQTVQVYGWGATSQCGSEINCQSRYLKVANVSVTSVSCRDYNGGIAVCARRGDGITAGGDSGGPMFASGRQVGVASTSDRQTTTAYTNITRYRPWIQGIAGV
;
A
#
# COMPACT_ATOMS: atom_id res chain seq x y z
N MET A 1 -19.39 38.77 100.89
CA MET A 1 -19.43 37.38 100.50
C MET A 1 -19.02 37.33 99.04
N ARG A 2 -17.85 36.83 98.73
CA ARG A 2 -17.28 36.85 97.38
C ARG A 2 -17.15 35.40 96.88
N LEU A 3 -17.89 35.01 95.83
CA LEU A 3 -17.69 33.76 95.11
C LEU A 3 -16.61 33.94 94.08
N ARG A 4 -15.64 33.06 94.05
CA ARG A 4 -14.58 32.95 93.03
C ARG A 4 -14.98 31.81 92.14
N SER A 5 -15.18 32.14 90.85
CA SER A 5 -15.40 31.16 89.77
C SER A 5 -14.02 30.73 89.22
N PHE A 6 -13.78 29.43 89.21
CA PHE A 6 -12.66 28.82 88.51
C PHE A 6 -13.03 28.52 87.03
N ALA A 7 -12.30 29.04 86.09
CA ALA A 7 -12.45 28.69 84.68
C ALA A 7 -11.54 27.55 84.35
N LEU A 8 -12.08 26.44 83.81
CA LEU A 8 -11.32 25.34 83.15
C LEU A 8 -11.03 25.71 81.72
N ILE A 9 -9.77 25.66 81.35
CA ILE A 9 -9.33 25.79 79.98
C ILE A 9 -9.24 24.37 79.44
N ALA A 10 -10.07 24.00 78.48
CA ALA A 10 -9.93 22.76 77.66
C ALA A 10 -9.08 23.05 76.46
N GLY A 11 -7.88 22.45 76.41
CA GLY A 11 -7.01 22.53 75.24
C GLY A 11 -7.43 21.50 74.18
N THR A 12 -7.85 21.98 73.02
CA THR A 12 -8.11 21.15 71.89
C THR A 12 -6.79 21.03 71.05
N ALA A 13 -6.22 19.84 71.02
CA ALA A 13 -5.11 19.50 70.14
C ALA A 13 -5.60 19.35 68.70
N PHE A 14 -5.18 20.21 67.79
CA PHE A 14 -5.42 20.11 66.37
C PHE A 14 -4.35 19.19 65.78
N ALA A 15 -4.70 17.98 65.42
CA ALA A 15 -3.86 17.08 64.64
C ALA A 15 -3.94 17.50 63.15
N ALA A 16 -2.86 18.10 62.63
CA ALA A 16 -2.71 18.37 61.20
C ALA A 16 -2.40 17.08 60.46
N LEU A 17 -3.35 16.52 59.70
CA LEU A 17 -3.09 15.49 58.71
C LEU A 17 -2.43 16.15 57.50
N LEU A 18 -1.12 15.92 57.33
CA LEU A 18 -0.40 16.21 56.08
C LEU A 18 -0.84 15.15 55.05
N GLY A 19 -1.80 15.50 54.19
CA GLY A 19 -2.17 14.72 53.02
C GLY A 19 -1.00 14.75 51.98
N VAL A 20 -0.27 13.64 51.86
CA VAL A 20 0.68 13.45 50.74
C VAL A 20 -0.13 13.13 49.50
N THR A 21 -0.35 14.11 48.64
CA THR A 21 -0.89 13.91 47.30
C THR A 21 0.24 13.41 46.40
N ALA A 22 0.28 12.09 46.15
CA ALA A 22 1.16 11.54 45.10
C ALA A 22 0.67 12.04 43.75
N PRO A 23 1.56 12.51 42.83
CA PRO A 23 1.16 12.82 41.47
C PRO A 23 0.72 11.54 40.80
N VAL A 24 -0.52 11.48 40.33
CA VAL A 24 -0.99 10.46 39.40
C VAL A 24 -0.26 10.72 38.09
N ALA A 25 0.73 9.85 37.76
CA ALA A 25 1.31 9.81 36.44
C ALA A 25 0.19 9.46 35.47
N SER A 26 -0.26 10.45 34.71
CA SER A 26 -1.14 10.22 33.53
C SER A 26 -0.33 9.39 32.57
N ALA A 27 -0.69 8.11 32.40
CA ALA A 27 -0.19 7.30 31.32
C ALA A 27 -0.63 7.99 30.03
N ALA A 28 0.33 8.51 29.26
CA ALA A 28 0.07 8.98 27.91
C ALA A 28 -0.48 7.77 27.14
N GLU A 29 -1.72 7.85 26.70
CA GLU A 29 -2.27 6.89 25.75
C GLU A 29 -1.37 6.87 24.54
N PRO A 30 -0.98 5.68 24.00
CA PRO A 30 -0.23 5.64 22.78
C PRO A 30 -1.08 6.32 21.69
N SER A 31 -0.61 7.45 21.20
CA SER A 31 -1.19 8.10 20.03
C SER A 31 -1.11 7.07 18.91
N SER A 32 -2.23 6.51 18.51
CA SER A 32 -2.35 5.79 17.27
C SER A 32 -2.22 6.84 16.17
N ASP A 33 -0.97 7.14 15.77
CA ASP A 33 -0.68 7.82 14.52
C ASP A 33 -1.14 6.91 13.38
N VAL A 34 -2.43 6.91 13.12
CA VAL A 34 -3.04 6.33 11.92
C VAL A 34 -2.67 7.29 10.78
N GLN A 35 -1.46 7.14 10.26
CA GLN A 35 -1.05 7.81 9.02
C GLN A 35 -1.93 7.28 7.87
N PRO A 36 -2.74 8.10 7.18
CA PRO A 36 -3.53 7.65 6.03
C PRO A 36 -2.59 7.23 4.89
N MET A 37 -2.81 6.04 4.32
CA MET A 37 -1.81 5.42 3.45
C MET A 37 -2.46 4.42 2.49
N ILE A 38 -2.07 4.41 1.18
CA ILE A 38 -3.02 4.24 0.08
C ILE A 38 -4.18 5.08 0.55
N ILE A 39 -4.72 6.04 0.00
CA ILE A 39 -5.65 6.93 0.72
C ILE A 39 -6.62 6.10 1.59
N GLY A 40 -6.37 5.98 2.89
CA GLY A 40 -6.88 4.90 3.77
C GLY A 40 -5.88 3.73 3.87
N GLY A 41 -6.30 2.49 4.03
CA GLY A 41 -5.43 1.30 4.07
C GLY A 41 -4.44 1.27 5.25
N GLN A 42 -3.51 0.32 5.21
CA GLN A 42 -2.52 0.11 6.28
C GLN A 42 -1.15 -0.29 5.72
N ASN A 43 -0.12 -0.32 6.55
CA ASN A 43 1.17 -0.88 6.18
C ASN A 43 1.04 -2.38 5.89
N ALA A 44 1.57 -2.82 4.75
CA ALA A 44 1.68 -4.23 4.46
C ALA A 44 2.70 -4.89 5.40
N THR A 45 2.36 -6.04 5.95
CA THR A 45 3.26 -6.84 6.78
C THR A 45 4.09 -7.82 5.96
N SER A 46 3.71 -8.06 4.71
CA SER A 46 4.40 -8.93 3.75
C SER A 46 4.16 -8.46 2.32
N GLY A 47 5.12 -8.69 1.44
CA GLY A 47 5.07 -8.37 0.02
C GLY A 47 6.37 -8.78 -0.69
N PRO A 48 6.82 -10.06 -0.54
CA PRO A 48 8.13 -10.46 -1.04
C PRO A 48 8.25 -10.44 -2.58
N TRP A 49 7.13 -10.39 -3.28
CA TRP A 49 7.00 -10.23 -4.73
C TRP A 49 6.93 -8.77 -5.17
N ALA A 50 6.82 -7.83 -4.23
CA ALA A 50 6.65 -6.42 -4.56
C ALA A 50 7.95 -5.84 -5.13
N ALA A 51 7.81 -5.00 -6.14
CA ALA A 51 8.91 -4.30 -6.78
C ALA A 51 8.57 -2.82 -6.92
N ARG A 52 9.33 -1.94 -6.25
CA ARG A 52 9.20 -0.51 -6.41
C ARG A 52 9.86 -0.07 -7.71
N LEU A 53 9.13 0.59 -8.60
CA LEU A 53 9.63 1.09 -9.87
C LEU A 53 10.14 2.52 -9.75
N PHE A 54 11.36 2.74 -10.24
CA PHE A 54 11.99 4.06 -10.40
C PHE A 54 12.25 4.30 -11.89
N ALA A 55 11.82 5.46 -12.39
CA ALA A 55 12.13 5.93 -13.74
C ALA A 55 13.17 7.06 -13.63
N ASN A 56 14.33 6.88 -14.26
CA ASN A 56 15.45 7.82 -14.19
C ASN A 56 15.83 8.20 -12.73
N GLY A 57 15.84 7.21 -11.84
CA GLY A 57 16.18 7.38 -10.43
C GLY A 57 15.08 7.98 -9.54
N ARG A 58 13.92 8.34 -10.10
CA ARG A 58 12.78 8.87 -9.33
C ARG A 58 11.71 7.79 -9.11
N GLN A 59 11.19 7.69 -7.89
CA GLN A 59 10.07 6.81 -7.60
C GLN A 59 8.84 7.22 -8.43
N THR A 60 8.24 6.26 -9.13
CA THR A 60 7.08 6.54 -9.99
C THR A 60 5.92 5.61 -9.73
N CYS A 61 6.14 4.30 -9.79
CA CYS A 61 5.11 3.29 -9.83
C CYS A 61 5.43 2.11 -8.92
N THR A 62 4.45 1.27 -8.75
CA THR A 62 4.56 -0.06 -8.13
C THR A 62 4.61 -1.11 -9.25
N SER A 63 5.16 -2.28 -8.96
CA SER A 63 5.24 -3.42 -9.86
C SER A 63 5.37 -4.73 -9.09
N THR A 64 5.40 -5.86 -9.78
CA THR A 64 5.66 -7.18 -9.20
C THR A 64 6.70 -7.94 -9.99
N ILE A 65 7.57 -8.68 -9.30
CA ILE A 65 8.40 -9.69 -9.96
C ILE A 65 7.57 -10.96 -10.14
N ILE A 66 7.48 -11.44 -11.39
CA ILE A 66 6.66 -12.61 -11.76
C ILE A 66 7.50 -13.83 -12.17
N ALA A 67 8.77 -13.61 -12.51
CA ALA A 67 9.74 -14.65 -12.86
C ALA A 67 11.16 -14.09 -12.66
N PRO A 68 12.24 -14.90 -12.69
CA PRO A 68 13.60 -14.47 -12.34
C PRO A 68 14.08 -13.19 -13.05
N GLN A 69 13.65 -12.94 -14.27
CA GLN A 69 14.03 -11.75 -15.04
C GLN A 69 12.84 -10.90 -15.49
N TYR A 70 11.65 -11.08 -14.93
CA TYR A 70 10.46 -10.41 -15.46
C TYR A 70 9.65 -9.68 -14.40
N ILE A 71 9.47 -8.38 -14.64
CA ILE A 71 8.63 -7.48 -13.86
C ILE A 71 7.34 -7.22 -14.62
N LEU A 72 6.22 -7.31 -13.93
CA LEU A 72 4.90 -6.93 -14.42
C LEU A 72 4.50 -5.57 -13.85
N THR A 73 4.03 -4.66 -14.71
CA THR A 73 3.62 -3.29 -14.34
C THR A 73 2.61 -2.72 -15.33
N ALA A 74 2.14 -1.50 -15.11
CA ALA A 74 1.29 -0.79 -16.05
C ALA A 74 2.11 -0.22 -17.23
N LYS A 75 1.49 -0.18 -18.41
CA LYS A 75 2.09 0.38 -19.62
C LYS A 75 2.45 1.85 -19.47
N HIS A 76 1.57 2.63 -18.84
CA HIS A 76 1.81 4.06 -18.63
C HIS A 76 3.00 4.33 -17.69
N CYS A 77 3.36 3.41 -16.79
CA CYS A 77 4.53 3.54 -15.91
C CYS A 77 5.87 3.49 -16.67
N VAL A 78 5.88 2.87 -17.83
CA VAL A 78 7.07 2.68 -18.69
C VAL A 78 6.84 3.24 -20.10
N ALA A 79 5.97 4.23 -20.25
CA ALA A 79 5.62 4.82 -21.54
C ALA A 79 6.76 5.65 -22.15
N SER A 80 7.48 6.41 -21.32
CA SER A 80 8.62 7.23 -21.75
C SER A 80 9.90 6.40 -21.94
N SER A 81 10.86 6.97 -22.63
CA SER A 81 12.22 6.44 -22.68
C SER A 81 12.97 6.75 -21.39
N GLY A 82 13.96 5.92 -21.06
CA GLY A 82 14.80 6.12 -19.88
C GLY A 82 15.22 4.83 -19.21
N THR A 83 15.90 4.97 -18.09
CA THR A 83 16.35 3.83 -17.28
C THR A 83 15.28 3.50 -16.24
N PHE A 84 14.82 2.26 -16.23
CA PHE A 84 13.93 1.72 -15.22
C PHE A 84 14.71 0.84 -14.27
N THR A 85 14.61 1.14 -12.97
CA THR A 85 15.19 0.31 -11.92
C THR A 85 14.13 -0.11 -10.94
N PHE A 86 14.36 -1.22 -10.25
CA PHE A 86 13.37 -1.86 -9.37
C PHE A 86 14.03 -2.24 -8.05
N ARG A 87 13.39 -1.86 -6.93
CA ARG A 87 13.73 -2.43 -5.61
C ARG A 87 12.76 -3.57 -5.35
N ILE A 88 13.27 -4.78 -5.29
CA ILE A 88 12.49 -6.02 -5.26
C ILE A 88 12.59 -6.66 -3.88
N GLY A 89 11.45 -7.08 -3.32
CA GLY A 89 11.37 -7.86 -2.09
C GLY A 89 11.57 -7.06 -0.80
N SER A 90 11.48 -5.72 -0.85
CA SER A 90 11.47 -4.87 0.35
C SER A 90 10.11 -4.22 0.54
N LEU A 91 9.69 -4.07 1.80
CA LEU A 91 8.55 -3.24 2.16
C LEU A 91 8.92 -1.75 2.21
N ASP A 92 10.19 -1.42 2.44
CA ASP A 92 10.72 -0.06 2.44
C ASP A 92 11.28 0.29 1.06
N GLN A 93 10.70 1.30 0.39
CA GLN A 93 11.18 1.71 -0.94
C GLN A 93 12.59 2.34 -0.91
N GLN A 94 13.09 2.72 0.26
CA GLN A 94 14.40 3.38 0.43
C GLN A 94 15.53 2.41 0.78
N SER A 95 15.22 1.24 1.36
CA SER A 95 16.24 0.31 1.86
C SER A 95 15.83 -1.16 1.70
N GLY A 96 16.79 -2.05 1.86
CA GLY A 96 16.58 -3.50 1.76
C GLY A 96 16.27 -3.99 0.34
N GLY A 97 15.93 -5.27 0.23
CA GLY A 97 15.64 -5.93 -1.05
C GLY A 97 16.80 -5.95 -2.03
N THR A 98 16.51 -6.30 -3.26
CA THR A 98 17.48 -6.34 -4.36
C THR A 98 17.18 -5.23 -5.36
N MET A 99 18.20 -4.43 -5.72
CA MET A 99 18.10 -3.48 -6.83
C MET A 99 18.39 -4.18 -8.15
N ALA A 100 17.50 -3.99 -9.12
CA ALA A 100 17.65 -4.55 -10.47
C ALA A 100 17.37 -3.49 -11.53
N THR A 101 18.00 -3.64 -12.71
CA THR A 101 17.84 -2.73 -13.84
C THR A 101 17.07 -3.41 -14.96
N GLY A 102 16.13 -2.70 -15.57
CA GLY A 102 15.40 -3.14 -16.74
C GLY A 102 16.26 -3.05 -18.01
N SER A 103 16.15 -4.06 -18.88
CA SER A 103 16.84 -4.09 -20.19
C SER A 103 15.88 -3.85 -21.35
N THR A 104 14.74 -4.52 -21.36
CA THR A 104 13.76 -4.46 -22.45
C THR A 104 12.36 -4.26 -21.89
N VAL A 105 11.61 -3.34 -22.51
CA VAL A 105 10.21 -3.07 -22.13
C VAL A 105 9.30 -3.59 -23.24
N THR A 106 8.46 -4.56 -22.93
CA THR A 106 7.41 -5.06 -23.83
C THR A 106 6.05 -4.54 -23.33
N ARG A 107 5.40 -3.72 -24.16
CA ARG A 107 4.10 -3.11 -23.84
C ARG A 107 2.99 -3.86 -24.57
N HIS A 108 1.87 -4.12 -23.85
CA HIS A 108 0.70 -4.69 -24.51
C HIS A 108 0.09 -3.68 -25.51
N PRO A 109 -0.35 -4.13 -26.70
CA PRO A 109 -0.83 -3.20 -27.73
C PRO A 109 -2.07 -2.40 -27.33
N SER A 110 -3.04 -3.03 -26.61
CA SER A 110 -4.35 -2.45 -26.32
C SER A 110 -4.72 -2.37 -24.85
N ALA A 111 -3.94 -2.93 -23.93
CA ALA A 111 -4.19 -2.85 -22.50
C ALA A 111 -3.11 -2.02 -21.80
N ASP A 112 -3.43 -1.47 -20.63
CA ASP A 112 -2.48 -0.76 -19.79
C ASP A 112 -1.59 -1.74 -19.01
N LEU A 113 -0.81 -2.53 -19.76
CA LEU A 113 0.00 -3.63 -19.26
C LEU A 113 1.37 -3.63 -19.93
N ALA A 114 2.42 -3.88 -19.16
CA ALA A 114 3.78 -4.02 -19.65
C ALA A 114 4.57 -5.06 -18.85
N ILE A 115 5.52 -5.70 -19.52
CA ILE A 115 6.54 -6.54 -18.90
C ILE A 115 7.90 -5.91 -19.15
N VAL A 116 8.72 -5.78 -18.10
CA VAL A 116 10.10 -5.34 -18.19
C VAL A 116 11.01 -6.52 -17.92
N LYS A 117 11.86 -6.86 -18.90
CA LYS A 117 12.93 -7.85 -18.72
C LYS A 117 14.08 -7.18 -17.97
N LEU A 118 14.59 -7.83 -16.94
CA LEU A 118 15.75 -7.37 -16.18
C LEU A 118 17.05 -7.75 -16.86
N THR A 119 18.13 -7.00 -16.60
CA THR A 119 19.48 -7.30 -17.09
C THR A 119 20.02 -8.60 -16.52
N THR A 120 19.66 -8.93 -15.28
CA THR A 120 20.11 -10.13 -14.57
C THR A 120 18.94 -10.79 -13.85
N SER A 121 19.05 -12.10 -13.60
CA SER A 121 18.07 -12.84 -12.80
C SER A 121 18.13 -12.40 -11.34
N VAL A 122 16.97 -12.31 -10.69
CA VAL A 122 16.81 -12.01 -9.28
C VAL A 122 16.16 -13.21 -8.61
N ASN A 123 16.81 -13.76 -7.59
CA ASN A 123 16.21 -14.78 -6.72
C ASN A 123 15.28 -14.09 -5.73
N ALA A 124 13.97 -14.27 -5.90
CA ALA A 124 12.92 -13.66 -5.10
C ALA A 124 11.71 -14.59 -4.99
N THR A 125 10.73 -14.22 -4.20
CA THR A 125 9.40 -14.82 -4.25
C THR A 125 8.64 -14.19 -5.42
N TYR A 126 8.31 -15.00 -6.43
CA TYR A 126 7.57 -14.49 -7.59
C TYR A 126 6.07 -14.45 -7.30
N SER A 127 5.40 -13.41 -7.83
CA SER A 127 3.96 -13.25 -7.67
C SER A 127 3.20 -14.39 -8.38
N PRO A 128 2.38 -15.16 -7.64
CA PRO A 128 1.58 -16.22 -8.26
C PRO A 128 0.43 -15.58 -9.05
N LEU A 129 0.41 -15.79 -10.36
CA LEU A 129 -0.59 -15.22 -11.24
C LEU A 129 -1.88 -16.04 -11.23
N GLY A 130 -3.02 -15.35 -11.18
CA GLY A 130 -4.35 -15.95 -11.16
C GLY A 130 -4.90 -16.26 -12.56
N THR A 131 -6.05 -16.94 -12.55
CA THR A 131 -6.91 -17.22 -13.69
C THR A 131 -8.26 -16.54 -13.51
N THR A 132 -9.13 -16.61 -14.52
CA THR A 132 -10.49 -16.04 -14.45
C THR A 132 -11.33 -16.61 -13.31
N ALA A 133 -11.01 -17.81 -12.83
CA ALA A 133 -11.70 -18.45 -11.70
C ALA A 133 -11.35 -17.82 -10.33
N ASN A 134 -10.30 -16.99 -10.25
CA ASN A 134 -9.84 -16.42 -9.00
C ASN A 134 -10.50 -15.09 -8.63
N VAL A 135 -11.19 -14.43 -9.56
CA VAL A 135 -11.80 -13.11 -9.32
C VAL A 135 -13.23 -13.05 -9.80
N SER A 136 -14.14 -12.54 -8.95
CA SER A 136 -15.56 -12.40 -9.24
C SER A 136 -16.13 -11.11 -8.64
N VAL A 137 -17.26 -10.66 -9.20
CA VAL A 137 -18.03 -9.52 -8.67
C VAL A 137 -18.49 -9.80 -7.24
N GLY A 138 -18.42 -8.81 -6.37
CA GLY A 138 -18.75 -8.90 -4.95
C GLY A 138 -17.63 -9.37 -4.05
N GLN A 139 -16.54 -9.92 -4.61
CA GLN A 139 -15.38 -10.38 -3.83
C GLN A 139 -14.61 -9.21 -3.24
N THR A 140 -14.19 -9.34 -1.97
CA THR A 140 -13.19 -8.47 -1.38
C THR A 140 -11.81 -8.95 -1.79
N VAL A 141 -11.00 -8.02 -2.32
CA VAL A 141 -9.65 -8.28 -2.81
C VAL A 141 -8.66 -7.29 -2.19
N GLN A 142 -7.39 -7.63 -2.17
CA GLN A 142 -6.33 -6.80 -1.63
C GLN A 142 -5.56 -6.09 -2.74
N VAL A 143 -5.28 -4.81 -2.55
CA VAL A 143 -4.46 -4.01 -3.45
C VAL A 143 -3.24 -3.49 -2.71
N TYR A 144 -2.08 -3.46 -3.39
CA TYR A 144 -0.81 -3.10 -2.77
C TYR A 144 -0.08 -2.04 -3.59
N GLY A 145 0.63 -1.12 -2.89
CA GLY A 145 1.48 -0.14 -3.54
C GLY A 145 2.16 0.84 -2.59
N TRP A 146 3.02 1.68 -3.16
CA TRP A 146 3.70 2.78 -2.48
C TRP A 146 3.13 4.15 -2.89
N GLY A 147 1.87 4.19 -3.27
CA GLY A 147 1.22 5.41 -3.74
C GLY A 147 1.04 6.49 -2.69
N ALA A 148 0.46 7.60 -3.15
CA ALA A 148 0.18 8.75 -2.31
C ALA A 148 -0.76 8.37 -1.15
N THR A 149 -0.45 8.92 0.01
CA THR A 149 -1.16 8.64 1.27
C THR A 149 -2.28 9.63 1.54
N SER A 150 -2.33 10.69 0.74
CA SER A 150 -3.34 11.75 0.79
C SER A 150 -3.51 12.39 -0.59
N GLN A 151 -4.57 13.13 -0.78
CA GLN A 151 -4.73 14.02 -1.94
C GLN A 151 -3.86 15.25 -1.73
N CYS A 152 -2.59 15.18 -2.08
CA CYS A 152 -1.67 16.31 -2.09
C CYS A 152 -1.52 16.88 -3.52
N GLY A 153 -1.09 18.11 -3.66
CA GLY A 153 -1.04 18.82 -4.95
C GLY A 153 -0.17 18.11 -6.01
N SER A 154 0.88 17.40 -5.59
CA SER A 154 1.69 16.53 -6.44
C SER A 154 1.89 15.19 -5.74
N GLU A 155 1.15 14.19 -6.15
CA GLU A 155 1.11 12.85 -5.51
C GLU A 155 2.49 12.17 -5.43
N ILE A 156 3.44 12.53 -6.30
CA ILE A 156 4.81 12.02 -6.23
C ILE A 156 5.55 12.44 -4.95
N ASN A 157 5.14 13.56 -4.34
CA ASN A 157 5.78 14.10 -3.14
C ASN A 157 5.19 13.56 -1.83
N CYS A 158 4.06 12.87 -1.89
CA CYS A 158 3.38 12.27 -0.73
C CYS A 158 3.21 10.76 -0.84
N GLN A 159 4.05 10.11 -1.62
CA GLN A 159 4.07 8.64 -1.73
C GLN A 159 4.60 8.00 -0.45
N SER A 160 4.03 6.85 -0.11
CA SER A 160 4.42 6.10 1.08
C SER A 160 5.85 5.59 1.00
N ARG A 161 6.61 5.73 2.08
CA ARG A 161 7.89 5.06 2.23
C ARG A 161 7.74 3.54 2.31
N TYR A 162 6.70 3.07 3.01
CA TYR A 162 6.45 1.65 3.21
C TYR A 162 5.33 1.14 2.31
N LEU A 163 5.45 -0.12 1.85
CA LEU A 163 4.41 -0.79 1.07
C LEU A 163 3.09 -0.78 1.85
N LYS A 164 2.03 -0.41 1.17
CA LYS A 164 0.67 -0.35 1.71
C LYS A 164 -0.19 -1.47 1.16
N VAL A 165 -1.24 -1.78 1.91
CA VAL A 165 -2.31 -2.68 1.51
C VAL A 165 -3.67 -2.09 1.85
N ALA A 166 -4.64 -2.27 0.96
CA ALA A 166 -6.05 -1.97 1.23
C ALA A 166 -6.95 -3.07 0.70
N ASN A 167 -8.13 -3.18 1.30
CA ASN A 167 -9.21 -4.03 0.81
C ASN A 167 -10.15 -3.19 -0.04
N VAL A 168 -10.53 -3.73 -1.20
CA VAL A 168 -11.51 -3.14 -2.11
C VAL A 168 -12.52 -4.20 -2.53
N SER A 169 -13.75 -3.80 -2.90
CA SER A 169 -14.80 -4.74 -3.32
C SER A 169 -14.97 -4.71 -4.83
N VAL A 170 -14.83 -5.84 -5.49
CA VAL A 170 -14.95 -5.98 -6.95
C VAL A 170 -16.39 -5.66 -7.41
N THR A 171 -16.50 -4.74 -8.35
CA THR A 171 -17.79 -4.32 -8.95
C THR A 171 -17.96 -4.81 -10.38
N SER A 172 -16.86 -5.08 -11.09
CA SER A 172 -16.85 -5.61 -12.45
C SER A 172 -15.54 -6.34 -12.73
N VAL A 173 -15.58 -7.38 -13.55
CA VAL A 173 -14.37 -8.10 -14.04
C VAL A 173 -14.12 -7.87 -15.53
N SER A 174 -14.90 -6.97 -16.16
CA SER A 174 -14.85 -6.67 -17.60
C SER A 174 -15.04 -5.18 -17.92
N CYS A 175 -14.79 -4.28 -16.95
CA CYS A 175 -14.71 -2.85 -17.21
C CYS A 175 -13.45 -2.50 -18.04
N ARG A 176 -13.12 -1.22 -18.18
CA ARG A 176 -12.01 -0.75 -19.01
C ARG A 176 -10.90 -0.16 -18.16
N ASP A 177 -9.65 -0.48 -18.53
CA ASP A 177 -8.46 0.18 -18.03
C ASP A 177 -8.19 1.51 -18.77
N TYR A 178 -7.14 2.22 -18.37
CA TYR A 178 -6.76 3.52 -18.97
C TYR A 178 -6.55 3.47 -20.49
N ASN A 179 -6.13 2.32 -21.04
CA ASN A 179 -5.90 2.13 -22.47
C ASN A 179 -7.07 1.46 -23.19
N GLY A 180 -8.19 1.21 -22.51
CA GLY A 180 -9.37 0.53 -23.08
C GLY A 180 -9.32 -0.99 -22.98
N GLY A 181 -8.29 -1.56 -22.35
CA GLY A 181 -8.19 -3.00 -22.10
C GLY A 181 -9.20 -3.49 -21.05
N ILE A 182 -9.38 -4.81 -20.97
CA ILE A 182 -10.27 -5.42 -19.98
C ILE A 182 -9.69 -5.26 -18.57
N ALA A 183 -10.52 -4.78 -17.64
CA ALA A 183 -10.12 -4.50 -16.28
C ALA A 183 -11.05 -5.15 -15.23
N VAL A 184 -10.52 -5.25 -13.99
CA VAL A 184 -11.27 -5.46 -12.77
C VAL A 184 -11.50 -4.10 -12.14
N CYS A 185 -12.75 -3.67 -12.05
CA CYS A 185 -13.13 -2.48 -11.31
C CYS A 185 -13.56 -2.85 -9.90
N ALA A 186 -13.18 -2.00 -8.96
CA ALA A 186 -13.53 -2.17 -7.56
C ALA A 186 -13.88 -0.83 -6.93
N ARG A 187 -14.75 -0.87 -5.92
CA ARG A 187 -15.06 0.27 -5.07
C ARG A 187 -14.18 0.24 -3.82
N ARG A 188 -13.96 1.42 -3.28
CA ARG A 188 -13.25 1.63 -2.02
C ARG A 188 -13.83 0.76 -0.90
N GLY A 189 -12.94 0.11 -0.16
CA GLY A 189 -13.20 -0.50 1.13
C GLY A 189 -12.55 0.33 2.23
N ASP A 190 -11.48 -0.18 2.84
CA ASP A 190 -10.70 0.54 3.85
C ASP A 190 -9.67 1.51 3.25
N GLY A 191 -9.42 1.44 1.94
CA GLY A 191 -8.55 2.37 1.22
C GLY A 191 -8.83 2.43 -0.28
N ILE A 192 -8.15 3.34 -0.98
CA ILE A 192 -8.25 3.51 -2.43
C ILE A 192 -6.89 3.87 -3.03
N THR A 193 -6.60 3.37 -4.22
CA THR A 193 -5.35 3.62 -4.95
C THR A 193 -5.19 5.06 -5.41
N ALA A 194 -3.95 5.54 -5.40
CA ALA A 194 -3.54 6.89 -5.78
C ALA A 194 -2.25 6.89 -6.60
N GLY A 195 -1.71 8.06 -6.91
CA GLY A 195 -0.47 8.18 -7.70
C GLY A 195 0.72 7.49 -7.03
N GLY A 196 1.35 6.58 -7.77
CA GLY A 196 2.43 5.71 -7.29
C GLY A 196 2.01 4.27 -7.03
N ASP A 197 0.71 3.98 -6.87
CA ASP A 197 0.17 2.63 -6.83
C ASP A 197 0.05 2.02 -8.22
N SER A 198 0.04 2.84 -9.27
CA SER A 198 0.05 2.43 -10.67
C SER A 198 1.02 1.27 -10.92
N GLY A 199 0.59 0.24 -11.64
CA GLY A 199 1.38 -0.97 -11.90
C GLY A 199 1.40 -1.98 -10.75
N GLY A 200 0.93 -1.60 -9.57
CA GLY A 200 0.85 -2.48 -8.38
C GLY A 200 -0.22 -3.57 -8.51
N PRO A 201 -0.12 -4.62 -7.71
CA PRO A 201 -0.97 -5.79 -7.85
C PRO A 201 -2.33 -5.65 -7.14
N MET A 202 -3.34 -6.30 -7.72
CA MET A 202 -4.56 -6.73 -7.04
C MET A 202 -4.47 -8.24 -6.81
N PHE A 203 -4.66 -8.66 -5.57
CA PHE A 203 -4.69 -10.07 -5.17
C PHE A 203 -6.08 -10.52 -4.79
N ALA A 204 -6.49 -11.64 -5.35
CA ALA A 204 -7.70 -12.38 -5.01
C ALA A 204 -7.31 -13.80 -4.64
N SER A 205 -7.72 -14.29 -3.46
CA SER A 205 -7.39 -15.64 -2.97
C SER A 205 -5.90 -15.98 -3.07
N GLY A 206 -5.02 -15.03 -2.74
CA GLY A 206 -3.56 -15.20 -2.74
C GLY A 206 -2.92 -15.23 -4.13
N ARG A 207 -3.66 -14.90 -5.20
CA ARG A 207 -3.14 -14.84 -6.58
C ARG A 207 -3.34 -13.46 -7.17
N GLN A 208 -2.33 -12.97 -7.87
CA GLN A 208 -2.43 -11.70 -8.57
C GLN A 208 -3.39 -11.81 -9.76
N VAL A 209 -4.43 -10.99 -9.75
CA VAL A 209 -5.48 -10.97 -10.79
C VAL A 209 -5.53 -9.64 -11.54
N GLY A 210 -4.87 -8.60 -11.04
CA GLY A 210 -4.88 -7.28 -11.66
C GLY A 210 -3.58 -6.51 -11.51
N VAL A 211 -3.43 -5.50 -12.36
CA VAL A 211 -2.36 -4.48 -12.36
C VAL A 211 -3.00 -3.11 -12.34
N ALA A 212 -2.68 -2.28 -11.35
CA ALA A 212 -3.27 -0.96 -11.12
C ALA A 212 -3.11 -0.05 -12.35
N SER A 213 -4.23 0.44 -12.88
CA SER A 213 -4.27 1.27 -14.06
C SER A 213 -4.77 2.69 -13.79
N THR A 214 -5.98 2.84 -13.25
CA THR A 214 -6.56 4.15 -12.99
C THR A 214 -7.46 4.14 -11.75
N SER A 215 -7.68 5.31 -11.16
CA SER A 215 -8.53 5.51 -9.98
C SER A 215 -9.05 6.94 -9.97
N ASP A 216 -10.26 7.14 -9.42
CA ASP A 216 -10.78 8.47 -9.10
C ASP A 216 -10.24 9.01 -7.76
N ARG A 217 -9.44 8.21 -7.04
CA ARG A 217 -8.84 8.51 -5.73
C ARG A 217 -9.85 8.73 -4.59
N GLN A 218 -11.11 8.44 -4.84
CA GLN A 218 -12.21 8.64 -3.87
C GLN A 218 -13.02 7.38 -3.65
N THR A 219 -13.57 6.82 -4.71
CA THR A 219 -14.58 5.75 -4.64
C THR A 219 -14.25 4.52 -5.46
N THR A 220 -13.60 4.67 -6.62
CA THR A 220 -13.42 3.59 -7.59
C THR A 220 -11.99 3.50 -8.12
N THR A 221 -11.60 2.28 -8.46
CA THR A 221 -10.33 1.96 -9.08
C THR A 221 -10.49 0.88 -10.14
N ALA A 222 -9.63 0.92 -11.17
CA ALA A 222 -9.58 -0.09 -12.23
C ALA A 222 -8.17 -0.68 -12.33
N TYR A 223 -8.12 -1.99 -12.37
CA TYR A 223 -6.90 -2.81 -12.50
C TYR A 223 -6.99 -3.59 -13.80
N THR A 224 -5.99 -3.47 -14.69
CA THR A 224 -5.94 -4.32 -15.89
C THR A 224 -6.07 -5.77 -15.48
N ASN A 225 -7.11 -6.46 -15.97
CA ASN A 225 -7.44 -7.84 -15.59
C ASN A 225 -6.45 -8.82 -16.22
N ILE A 226 -5.35 -9.14 -15.54
CA ILE A 226 -4.28 -9.98 -16.08
C ILE A 226 -4.73 -11.41 -16.35
N THR A 227 -5.83 -11.86 -15.74
CA THR A 227 -6.38 -13.20 -16.00
C THR A 227 -6.85 -13.36 -17.45
N ARG A 228 -7.17 -12.25 -18.13
CA ARG A 228 -7.57 -12.18 -19.54
C ARG A 228 -6.37 -12.06 -20.49
N TYR A 229 -5.19 -11.75 -19.96
CA TYR A 229 -3.96 -11.54 -20.71
C TYR A 229 -2.89 -12.60 -20.41
N ARG A 230 -3.28 -13.72 -19.74
CA ARG A 230 -2.36 -14.82 -19.39
C ARG A 230 -1.55 -15.35 -20.58
N PRO A 231 -2.14 -15.60 -21.79
CA PRO A 231 -1.36 -16.06 -22.94
C PRO A 231 -0.25 -15.09 -23.36
N TRP A 232 -0.53 -13.77 -23.30
CA TRP A 232 0.46 -12.74 -23.61
C TRP A 232 1.61 -12.72 -22.58
N ILE A 233 1.27 -12.81 -21.29
CA ILE A 233 2.27 -12.86 -20.19
C ILE A 233 3.12 -14.12 -20.34
N GLN A 234 2.52 -15.28 -20.57
CA GLN A 234 3.21 -16.56 -20.75
C GLN A 234 4.13 -16.55 -21.96
N GLY A 235 3.71 -15.97 -23.06
CA GLY A 235 4.53 -15.86 -24.29
C GLY A 235 5.81 -15.03 -24.10
N ILE A 236 5.85 -14.12 -23.10
CA ILE A 236 7.01 -13.26 -22.82
C ILE A 236 7.83 -13.77 -21.64
N ALA A 237 7.18 -14.12 -20.53
CA ALA A 237 7.83 -14.43 -19.27
C ALA A 237 7.86 -15.93 -18.93
N GLY A 238 7.14 -16.76 -19.67
CA GLY A 238 7.10 -18.21 -19.47
C GLY A 238 6.25 -18.67 -18.27
N VAL A 239 5.42 -17.80 -17.67
CA VAL A 239 4.63 -18.05 -16.46
C VAL A 239 3.15 -17.72 -16.63
#